data_4f99b9e37f08a16b568a96a0e10ad367
#
_entry.id   4f99b9e37f08a16b568a96a0e10ad367
#
_cell.length_a   1.000
_cell.length_b   1.000
_cell.length_c   1.000
_cell.angle_alpha   90.00
_cell.angle_beta   90.00
_cell.angle_gamma   90.00
#
_symmetry.space_group_name_H-M   'P 1'
#
loop_
_entity.id
_entity.type
_entity.pdbx_description
1 polymer ?
#
loop_
_entity_poly.entity_id
_entity_poly.type
_entity_poly.pdbx_seq_one_letter_code
_entity_poly.pdbx_strand_id
1 'polypeptide(L)'
;MAVDSTHSGVRARLDGDQNKPYIARALERQGLDSSILTPAGIFAGTLTHEFLGFAWLYASWGLCYKVQPGVQISNTLPSFGSSAMTRRWWRQGRAFSERFRSRPFVQRFQYRTKLDGIRFGTAGVESFVLRKVLWPITIPTKIYIAYSVAVLFAGTAVR
;
A
#
# COMPACT_ATOMS: atom_id res chain seq x y z
N MET A 1 -31.02 -44.36 2.79
CA MET A 1 -29.84 -44.04 1.92
C MET A 1 -30.08 -42.70 1.23
N ALA A 2 -29.71 -41.63 1.85
CA ALA A 2 -29.78 -40.28 1.25
C ALA A 2 -28.76 -39.37 1.97
N VAL A 3 -27.45 -39.55 1.66
CA VAL A 3 -26.37 -38.70 2.17
C VAL A 3 -25.30 -38.66 1.07
N ASP A 4 -25.47 -37.89 0.00
CA ASP A 4 -24.33 -37.58 -0.87
C ASP A 4 -24.51 -36.39 -1.83
N SER A 5 -25.55 -35.54 -1.64
CA SER A 5 -25.76 -34.38 -2.56
C SER A 5 -25.10 -33.07 -2.08
N THR A 6 -24.65 -32.99 -0.83
CA THR A 6 -24.07 -31.77 -0.25
C THR A 6 -22.59 -31.60 -0.55
N HIS A 7 -21.83 -32.67 -0.73
CA HIS A 7 -20.39 -32.61 -0.99
C HIS A 7 -20.01 -32.17 -2.43
N SER A 8 -20.86 -32.44 -3.41
CA SER A 8 -20.58 -32.07 -4.81
C SER A 8 -20.73 -30.57 -5.05
N GLY A 9 -21.70 -29.93 -4.40
CA GLY A 9 -21.96 -28.49 -4.53
C GLY A 9 -20.86 -27.61 -3.91
N VAL A 10 -20.22 -28.08 -2.84
CA VAL A 10 -19.13 -27.34 -2.21
C VAL A 10 -17.84 -27.41 -3.04
N ARG A 11 -17.52 -28.58 -3.62
CA ARG A 11 -16.36 -28.73 -4.51
C ARG A 11 -16.49 -27.93 -5.80
N ALA A 12 -17.65 -27.95 -6.45
CA ALA A 12 -17.89 -27.17 -7.67
C ALA A 12 -17.78 -25.63 -7.42
N ARG A 13 -18.15 -25.17 -6.22
CA ARG A 13 -17.98 -23.76 -5.82
C ARG A 13 -16.52 -23.38 -5.57
N LEU A 14 -15.72 -24.26 -5.01
CA LEU A 14 -14.29 -24.03 -4.77
C LEU A 14 -13.48 -24.05 -6.06
N ASP A 15 -13.80 -24.94 -7.01
CA ASP A 15 -13.12 -25.01 -8.30
C ASP A 15 -13.46 -23.82 -9.20
N GLY A 16 -14.69 -23.32 -9.17
CA GLY A 16 -15.11 -22.11 -9.89
C GLY A 16 -14.41 -20.84 -9.39
N ASP A 17 -14.05 -20.78 -8.11
CA ASP A 17 -13.41 -19.62 -7.49
C ASP A 17 -11.90 -19.57 -7.76
N GLN A 18 -11.26 -20.72 -8.00
CA GLN A 18 -9.82 -20.76 -8.33
C GLN A 18 -9.50 -20.25 -9.75
N ASN A 19 -10.43 -20.36 -10.69
CA ASN A 19 -10.25 -19.89 -12.06
C ASN A 19 -10.51 -18.38 -12.26
N LYS A 20 -11.05 -17.69 -11.25
CA LYS A 20 -11.28 -16.26 -11.35
C LYS A 20 -9.94 -15.48 -11.22
N PRO A 21 -9.73 -14.43 -12.04
CA PRO A 21 -8.57 -13.54 -11.90
C PRO A 21 -8.45 -13.03 -10.45
N TYR A 22 -7.22 -12.89 -9.98
CA TYR A 22 -6.93 -12.41 -8.61
C TYR A 22 -7.69 -11.12 -8.26
N ILE A 23 -7.78 -10.21 -9.23
CA ILE A 23 -8.48 -8.93 -9.10
C ILE A 23 -9.98 -9.14 -8.86
N ALA A 24 -10.64 -10.03 -9.61
CA ALA A 24 -12.06 -10.32 -9.42
C ALA A 24 -12.36 -10.86 -8.03
N ARG A 25 -11.53 -11.78 -7.53
CA ARG A 25 -11.65 -12.31 -6.15
C ARG A 25 -11.44 -11.23 -5.08
N ALA A 26 -10.51 -10.31 -5.29
CA ALA A 26 -10.26 -9.21 -4.37
C ALA A 26 -11.44 -8.24 -4.30
N LEU A 27 -12.08 -7.96 -5.44
CA LEU A 27 -13.26 -7.10 -5.54
C LEU A 27 -14.48 -7.75 -4.88
N GLU A 28 -14.74 -9.03 -5.17
CA GLU A 28 -15.85 -9.77 -4.57
C GLU A 28 -15.75 -9.86 -3.03
N ARG A 29 -14.53 -10.00 -2.49
CA ARG A 29 -14.31 -9.94 -1.03
C ARG A 29 -14.71 -8.60 -0.41
N GLN A 30 -14.72 -7.54 -1.19
CA GLN A 30 -15.12 -6.19 -0.77
C GLN A 30 -16.58 -5.88 -1.13
N GLY A 31 -17.34 -6.87 -1.62
CA GLY A 31 -18.73 -6.68 -2.03
C GLY A 31 -18.88 -5.88 -3.33
N LEU A 32 -17.84 -5.83 -4.16
CA LEU A 32 -17.84 -5.11 -5.44
C LEU A 32 -18.10 -6.09 -6.58
N ASP A 33 -19.02 -5.76 -7.48
CA ASP A 33 -19.39 -6.60 -8.60
C ASP A 33 -18.32 -6.55 -9.72
N SER A 34 -17.72 -7.70 -10.01
CA SER A 34 -16.70 -7.81 -11.05
C SER A 34 -17.30 -8.06 -12.45
N SER A 35 -18.60 -8.42 -12.55
CA SER A 35 -19.25 -8.74 -13.83
C SER A 35 -19.43 -7.54 -14.75
N ILE A 36 -19.44 -6.33 -14.17
CA ILE A 36 -19.62 -5.06 -14.89
C ILE A 36 -18.34 -4.58 -15.57
N LEU A 37 -17.18 -5.19 -15.21
CA LEU A 37 -15.89 -4.69 -15.65
C LEU A 37 -15.53 -5.17 -17.06
N THR A 38 -15.26 -4.22 -17.93
CA THR A 38 -14.64 -4.47 -19.25
C THR A 38 -13.12 -4.62 -19.12
N PRO A 39 -12.44 -5.27 -20.07
CA PRO A 39 -10.97 -5.36 -20.09
C PRO A 39 -10.30 -3.98 -20.02
N ALA A 40 -10.84 -2.97 -20.69
CA ALA A 40 -10.36 -1.59 -20.63
C ALA A 40 -10.55 -0.96 -19.24
N GLY A 41 -11.69 -1.21 -18.59
CA GLY A 41 -11.96 -0.78 -17.23
C GLY A 41 -11.01 -1.44 -16.23
N ILE A 42 -10.74 -2.75 -16.36
CA ILE A 42 -9.77 -3.45 -15.51
C ILE A 42 -8.37 -2.82 -15.66
N PHE A 43 -7.94 -2.55 -16.89
CA PHE A 43 -6.65 -1.91 -17.14
C PHE A 43 -6.58 -0.51 -16.50
N ALA A 44 -7.61 0.34 -16.71
CA ALA A 44 -7.68 1.67 -16.13
C ALA A 44 -7.70 1.64 -14.60
N GLY A 45 -8.46 0.72 -14.00
CA GLY A 45 -8.50 0.51 -12.55
C GLY A 45 -7.16 0.08 -11.98
N THR A 46 -6.48 -0.86 -12.65
CA THR A 46 -5.14 -1.31 -12.23
C THR A 46 -4.12 -0.17 -12.29
N LEU A 47 -4.11 0.59 -13.38
CA LEU A 47 -3.22 1.75 -13.53
C LEU A 47 -3.48 2.81 -12.44
N THR A 48 -4.76 3.07 -12.15
CA THR A 48 -5.17 3.99 -11.07
C THR A 48 -4.68 3.50 -9.71
N HIS A 49 -4.83 2.19 -9.41
CA HIS A 49 -4.35 1.60 -8.16
C HIS A 49 -2.84 1.78 -7.98
N GLU A 50 -2.06 1.52 -9.02
CA GLU A 50 -0.60 1.70 -9.00
C GLU A 50 -0.24 3.18 -8.82
N PHE A 51 -0.87 4.07 -9.57
CA PHE A 51 -0.65 5.52 -9.44
C PHE A 51 -0.95 6.02 -8.01
N LEU A 52 -2.07 5.61 -7.43
CA LEU A 52 -2.41 5.93 -6.04
C LEU A 52 -1.38 5.34 -5.06
N GLY A 53 -0.81 4.17 -5.37
CA GLY A 53 0.26 3.56 -4.61
C GLY A 53 1.51 4.45 -4.56
N PHE A 54 1.95 4.93 -5.72
CA PHE A 54 3.10 5.84 -5.82
C PHE A 54 2.80 7.20 -5.21
N ALA A 55 1.64 7.79 -5.48
CA ALA A 55 1.24 9.07 -4.91
C ALA A 55 1.24 9.01 -3.37
N TRP A 56 0.70 7.95 -2.80
CA TRP A 56 0.71 7.73 -1.35
C TRP A 56 2.12 7.52 -0.80
N LEU A 57 2.99 6.80 -1.53
CA LEU A 57 4.39 6.62 -1.15
C LEU A 57 5.10 7.98 -1.04
N TYR A 58 5.01 8.81 -2.07
CA TYR A 58 5.68 10.10 -2.09
C TYR A 58 5.08 11.10 -1.11
N ALA A 59 3.75 11.13 -0.99
CA ALA A 59 3.06 12.00 -0.03
C ALA A 59 3.43 11.66 1.43
N SER A 60 3.39 10.37 1.80
CA SER A 60 3.78 9.93 3.14
C SER A 60 5.26 10.19 3.43
N TRP A 61 6.14 10.01 2.45
CA TRP A 61 7.56 10.30 2.60
C TRP A 61 7.81 11.79 2.79
N GLY A 62 7.21 12.64 1.92
CA GLY A 62 7.32 14.10 2.03
C GLY A 62 6.76 14.63 3.34
N LEU A 63 5.64 14.08 3.81
CA LEU A 63 5.06 14.41 5.10
C LEU A 63 6.03 14.07 6.25
N CYS A 64 6.55 12.85 6.28
CA CYS A 64 7.50 12.43 7.31
C CYS A 64 8.81 13.24 7.25
N TYR A 65 9.26 13.63 6.06
CA TYR A 65 10.41 14.51 5.89
C TYR A 65 10.20 15.89 6.52
N LYS A 66 9.00 16.47 6.38
CA LYS A 66 8.66 17.78 6.97
C LYS A 66 8.35 17.69 8.46
N VAL A 67 7.50 16.78 8.88
CA VAL A 67 6.91 16.74 10.23
C VAL A 67 7.81 16.01 11.23
N GLN A 68 8.63 15.04 10.80
CA GLN A 68 9.46 14.20 11.65
C GLN A 68 8.66 13.55 12.81
N PRO A 69 7.61 12.78 12.53
CA PRO A 69 6.71 12.27 13.55
C PRO A 69 7.42 11.41 14.60
N GLY A 70 8.49 10.70 14.23
CA GLY A 70 9.28 9.92 15.16
C GLY A 70 9.98 10.75 16.23
N VAL A 71 10.48 11.93 15.86
CA VAL A 71 11.10 12.87 16.82
C VAL A 71 10.03 13.48 17.72
N GLN A 72 8.88 13.87 17.14
CA GLN A 72 7.79 14.45 17.93
C GLN A 72 7.21 13.45 18.92
N ILE A 73 6.95 12.20 18.48
CA ILE A 73 6.44 11.14 19.36
C ILE A 73 7.43 10.81 20.45
N SER A 74 8.74 10.76 20.17
CA SER A 74 9.75 10.49 21.20
C SER A 74 9.85 11.61 22.25
N ASN A 75 9.60 12.84 21.84
CA ASN A 75 9.61 14.00 22.77
C ASN A 75 8.34 14.07 23.62
N THR A 76 7.18 13.67 23.05
CA THR A 76 5.88 13.75 23.74
C THR A 76 5.61 12.54 24.63
N LEU A 77 6.12 11.36 24.25
CA LEU A 77 5.91 10.08 24.94
C LEU A 77 7.27 9.41 25.23
N PRO A 78 8.00 9.87 26.26
CA PRO A 78 9.32 9.33 26.59
C PRO A 78 9.28 7.83 26.91
N SER A 79 8.16 7.32 27.45
CA SER A 79 7.93 5.88 27.67
C SER A 79 7.86 5.06 26.37
N PHE A 80 7.41 5.65 25.29
CA PHE A 80 7.32 4.98 23.97
C PHE A 80 8.73 4.73 23.38
N GLY A 81 9.66 5.70 23.56
CA GLY A 81 11.07 5.58 23.16
C GLY A 81 11.87 4.59 24.02
N SER A 82 11.39 4.25 25.21
CA SER A 82 12.10 3.36 26.15
C SER A 82 11.93 1.87 25.85
N SER A 83 10.92 1.47 25.07
CA SER A 83 10.70 0.07 24.75
C SER A 83 11.85 -0.53 23.94
N ALA A 84 12.23 -1.77 24.26
CA ALA A 84 13.32 -2.48 23.58
C ALA A 84 13.04 -2.63 22.07
N MET A 85 11.75 -2.76 21.70
CA MET A 85 11.29 -2.88 20.33
C MET A 85 11.51 -1.58 19.55
N THR A 86 11.12 -0.43 20.11
CA THR A 86 11.28 0.89 19.49
C THR A 86 12.76 1.22 19.29
N ARG A 87 13.61 0.96 20.30
CA ARG A 87 15.07 1.13 20.19
C ARG A 87 15.69 0.25 19.10
N ARG A 88 15.19 -0.99 18.91
CA ARG A 88 15.65 -1.89 17.84
C ARG A 88 15.27 -1.33 16.46
N TRP A 89 14.05 -0.86 16.30
CA TRP A 89 13.57 -0.25 15.05
C TRP A 89 14.35 1.02 14.69
N TRP A 90 14.61 1.89 15.67
CA TRP A 90 15.41 3.08 15.47
C TRP A 90 16.86 2.77 15.08
N ARG A 91 17.49 1.77 15.70
CA ARG A 91 18.82 1.31 15.31
C ARG A 91 18.88 0.76 13.91
N GLN A 92 17.89 -0.06 13.54
CA GLN A 92 17.79 -0.60 12.17
C GLN A 92 17.52 0.53 11.15
N GLY A 93 16.67 1.48 11.48
CA GLY A 93 16.40 2.65 10.64
C GLY A 93 17.65 3.50 10.40
N ARG A 94 18.45 3.76 11.44
CA ARG A 94 19.73 4.47 11.31
C ARG A 94 20.73 3.70 10.45
N ALA A 95 20.92 2.43 10.71
CA ALA A 95 21.81 1.59 9.91
C ALA A 95 21.38 1.53 8.43
N PHE A 96 20.07 1.49 8.17
CA PHE A 96 19.52 1.59 6.82
C PHE A 96 19.81 2.96 6.19
N SER A 97 19.58 4.06 6.90
CA SER A 97 19.82 5.41 6.40
C SER A 97 21.28 5.70 6.11
N GLU A 98 22.22 5.16 6.93
CA GLU A 98 23.64 5.25 6.69
C GLU A 98 24.08 4.47 5.43
N ARG A 99 23.59 3.22 5.28
CA ARG A 99 23.82 2.43 4.06
C ARG A 99 23.20 3.07 2.82
N PHE A 100 22.04 3.70 2.97
CA PHE A 100 21.36 4.39 1.88
C PHE A 100 22.16 5.64 1.47
N ARG A 101 22.66 6.41 2.43
CA ARG A 101 23.50 7.60 2.22
C ARG A 101 24.78 7.29 1.45
N SER A 102 25.40 6.12 1.68
CA SER A 102 26.64 5.72 1.00
C SER A 102 26.44 5.38 -0.49
N ARG A 103 25.20 5.26 -0.96
CA ARG A 103 24.91 4.96 -2.37
C ARG A 103 25.19 6.19 -3.25
N PRO A 104 25.96 6.03 -4.36
CA PRO A 104 26.36 7.15 -5.22
C PRO A 104 25.16 7.88 -5.85
N PHE A 105 24.07 7.17 -6.10
CA PHE A 105 22.82 7.78 -6.58
C PHE A 105 22.23 8.78 -5.55
N VAL A 106 22.23 8.40 -4.27
CA VAL A 106 21.69 9.24 -3.20
C VAL A 106 22.55 10.49 -3.02
N GLN A 107 23.86 10.36 -3.10
CA GLN A 107 24.79 11.50 -3.03
C GLN A 107 24.57 12.48 -4.18
N ARG A 108 24.37 11.98 -5.42
CA ARG A 108 24.03 12.83 -6.57
C ARG A 108 22.67 13.51 -6.40
N PHE A 109 21.69 12.79 -5.88
CA PHE A 109 20.37 13.34 -5.62
C PHE A 109 20.42 14.43 -4.53
N GLN A 110 21.15 14.20 -3.44
CA GLN A 110 21.38 15.19 -2.40
C GLN A 110 22.05 16.45 -2.91
N TYR A 111 23.09 16.30 -3.73
CA TYR A 111 23.78 17.42 -4.33
C TYR A 111 22.86 18.29 -5.19
N ARG A 112 21.94 17.66 -5.94
CA ARG A 112 20.98 18.36 -6.80
C ARG A 112 19.82 19.01 -6.02
N THR A 113 19.31 18.32 -5.00
CA THR A 113 18.08 18.73 -4.29
C THR A 113 18.36 19.51 -3.00
N LYS A 114 19.62 19.57 -2.56
CA LYS A 114 20.04 20.15 -1.26
C LYS A 114 19.32 19.55 -0.05
N LEU A 115 18.77 18.34 -0.19
CA LEU A 115 18.08 17.63 0.89
C LEU A 115 19.09 16.93 1.80
N ASP A 116 18.84 16.97 3.12
CA ASP A 116 19.65 16.20 4.08
C ASP A 116 19.37 14.71 3.93
N GLY A 117 20.41 13.92 3.60
CA GLY A 117 20.27 12.51 3.33
C GLY A 117 19.96 11.65 4.53
N ILE A 118 20.41 12.05 5.72
CA ILE A 118 20.06 11.34 6.96
C ILE A 118 18.58 11.52 7.22
N ARG A 119 18.11 12.76 7.11
CA ARG A 119 16.70 13.11 7.27
C ARG A 119 15.82 12.44 6.20
N PHE A 120 16.31 12.36 4.96
CA PHE A 120 15.62 11.69 3.88
C PHE A 120 15.48 10.19 4.14
N GLY A 121 16.54 9.53 4.61
CA GLY A 121 16.52 8.11 4.97
C GLY A 121 15.62 7.81 6.18
N THR A 122 15.69 8.61 7.23
CA THR A 122 14.83 8.45 8.42
C THR A 122 13.35 8.67 8.07
N ALA A 123 13.03 9.69 7.26
CA ALA A 123 11.68 9.92 6.76
C ALA A 123 11.14 8.73 5.95
N GLY A 124 12.00 8.03 5.21
CA GLY A 124 11.65 6.80 4.51
C GLY A 124 11.19 5.70 5.46
N VAL A 125 11.92 5.47 6.56
CA VAL A 125 11.54 4.49 7.59
C VAL A 125 10.26 4.88 8.29
N GLU A 126 10.13 6.15 8.68
CA GLU A 126 8.91 6.68 9.31
C GLU A 126 7.69 6.54 8.40
N SER A 127 7.85 6.86 7.10
CA SER A 127 6.77 6.71 6.11
C SER A 127 6.36 5.26 5.91
N PHE A 128 7.32 4.32 5.98
CA PHE A 128 7.01 2.90 5.91
C PHE A 128 6.16 2.44 7.10
N VAL A 129 6.52 2.85 8.33
CA VAL A 129 5.74 2.55 9.53
C VAL A 129 4.35 3.17 9.44
N LEU A 130 4.26 4.46 9.08
CA LEU A 130 2.99 5.16 8.90
C LEU A 130 2.07 4.43 7.90
N ARG A 131 2.61 4.01 6.76
CA ARG A 131 1.85 3.27 5.76
C ARG A 131 1.37 1.92 6.28
N LYS A 132 2.16 1.21 7.10
CA LYS A 132 1.76 -0.06 7.71
C LYS A 132 0.62 0.13 8.72
N VAL A 133 0.67 1.18 9.52
CA VAL A 133 -0.40 1.51 10.47
C VAL A 133 -1.69 1.90 9.74
N LEU A 134 -1.58 2.67 8.67
CA LEU A 134 -2.73 3.12 7.89
C LEU A 134 -3.20 2.10 6.83
N TRP A 135 -2.53 0.97 6.71
CA TRP A 135 -2.83 -0.07 5.71
C TRP A 135 -4.29 -0.54 5.72
N PRO A 136 -4.92 -0.84 6.88
CA PRO A 136 -6.31 -1.29 6.90
C PRO A 136 -7.31 -0.27 6.34
N ILE A 137 -6.96 1.01 6.32
CA ILE A 137 -7.79 2.08 5.75
C ILE A 137 -7.41 2.34 4.29
N THR A 138 -6.11 2.40 4.00
CA THR A 138 -5.62 2.83 2.69
C THR A 138 -5.86 1.81 1.58
N ILE A 139 -5.82 0.50 1.90
CA ILE A 139 -6.06 -0.54 0.90
C ILE A 139 -7.52 -0.53 0.43
N PRO A 140 -8.54 -0.63 1.31
CA PRO A 140 -9.93 -0.55 0.87
C PRO A 140 -10.23 0.71 0.07
N THR A 141 -9.72 1.86 0.54
CA THR A 141 -9.92 3.15 -0.15
C THR A 141 -9.34 3.14 -1.57
N LYS A 142 -8.12 2.63 -1.74
CA LYS A 142 -7.50 2.53 -3.07
C LYS A 142 -8.26 1.61 -4.01
N ILE A 143 -8.69 0.45 -3.50
CA ILE A 143 -9.45 -0.51 -4.30
C ILE A 143 -10.80 0.09 -4.70
N TYR A 144 -11.47 0.80 -3.79
CA TYR A 144 -12.73 1.46 -4.10
C TYR A 144 -12.57 2.54 -5.18
N ILE A 145 -11.54 3.39 -5.09
CA ILE A 145 -11.25 4.40 -6.11
C ILE A 145 -10.92 3.75 -7.45
N ALA A 146 -10.06 2.73 -7.46
CA ALA A 146 -9.68 2.01 -8.66
C ALA A 146 -10.88 1.33 -9.33
N TYR A 147 -11.77 0.73 -8.54
CA TYR A 147 -13.02 0.15 -9.02
C TYR A 147 -13.94 1.21 -9.61
N SER A 148 -14.13 2.36 -8.94
CA SER A 148 -14.96 3.45 -9.45
C SER A 148 -14.47 3.95 -10.81
N VAL A 149 -13.16 4.08 -10.98
CA VAL A 149 -12.56 4.43 -12.27
C VAL A 149 -12.81 3.33 -13.31
N ALA A 150 -12.64 2.05 -12.94
CA ALA A 150 -12.89 0.93 -13.85
C ALA A 150 -14.33 0.89 -14.36
N VAL A 151 -15.31 1.16 -13.49
CA VAL A 151 -16.74 1.22 -13.85
C VAL A 151 -17.04 2.42 -14.76
N LEU A 152 -16.45 3.59 -14.50
CA LEU A 152 -16.60 4.75 -15.38
C LEU A 152 -16.11 4.46 -16.80
N PHE A 153 -14.95 3.81 -16.93
CA PHE A 153 -14.43 3.42 -18.24
C PHE A 153 -15.26 2.29 -18.92
N ALA A 154 -15.90 1.43 -18.15
CA ALA A 154 -16.82 0.43 -18.68
C ALA A 154 -18.07 1.09 -19.30
N GLY A 155 -18.64 2.10 -18.61
CA GLY A 155 -19.83 2.83 -19.09
C GLY A 155 -19.57 3.70 -20.33
N THR A 156 -18.35 4.17 -20.54
CA THR A 156 -17.97 4.97 -21.72
C THR A 156 -17.70 4.12 -22.97
N ALA A 157 -17.35 2.84 -22.81
CA ALA A 157 -17.08 1.93 -23.91
C ALA A 157 -18.34 1.35 -24.57
N VAL A 158 -19.53 1.58 -23.99
CA VAL A 158 -20.84 1.08 -24.48
C VAL A 158 -21.62 2.17 -25.24
N ARG A 159 -21.11 3.38 -25.33
CA ARG A 159 -21.66 4.46 -26.15
C ARG A 159 -20.87 4.62 -27.44
#